data_038d19b8102d603df87503729c644c3d
#
_entry.id   038d19b8102d603df87503729c644c3d
#
_cell.length_a   1.000
_cell.length_b   1.000
_cell.length_c   1.000
_cell.angle_alpha   90.00
_cell.angle_beta   90.00
_cell.angle_gamma   90.00
#
_symmetry.space_group_name_H-M   'P 1'
#
loop_
_entity.id
_entity.type
_entity.pdbx_description
1 polymer ?
#
loop_
_entity_poly.entity_id
_entity_poly.type
_entity_poly.pdbx_seq_one_letter_code
_entity_poly.pdbx_strand_id
1 'polypeptide(L)'
;MRELEATDSHGRYFPRETYPHPILVIELALEMSIPSILPSAFYDLSRYGPSKIFAGATYLPCAFDVLVSKNSNIPPFLQSVTLPRDMIIRIFRGRETAQRYLADFVARELDCREPCTQCANRGDEDYPSRVCHDSFYFIMLNVLRSVGGIATGRDADPLFSFVQAMEMLTRTDFSDGQQQCGLQICYPCKLDFAACVSKARKEVWDLLPFWFGLLDDAKTENAINLD
;
A
#
# COMPACT_ATOMS: atom_id res chain seq x y z
N MET A 1 -3.60 -11.85 -2.18
CA MET A 1 -2.36 -12.18 -1.45
C MET A 1 -2.00 -11.16 -0.37
N ARG A 2 -2.31 -9.87 -0.50
CA ARG A 2 -2.03 -8.83 0.53
C ARG A 2 -3.10 -8.66 1.61
N GLU A 3 -4.28 -9.22 1.47
CA GLU A 3 -5.27 -9.31 2.55
C GLU A 3 -4.78 -10.16 3.74
N LEU A 4 -3.75 -10.96 3.51
CA LEU A 4 -3.14 -11.84 4.50
C LEU A 4 -1.76 -11.36 5.00
N GLU A 5 -1.30 -10.18 4.60
CA GLU A 5 -0.19 -9.55 5.30
C GLU A 5 -0.71 -9.10 6.67
N ALA A 6 -0.78 -10.08 7.56
CA ALA A 6 -1.24 -9.90 8.91
C ALA A 6 -0.47 -8.75 9.56
N THR A 7 -1.18 -7.71 9.87
CA THR A 7 -0.72 -6.71 10.81
C THR A 7 -1.10 -7.19 12.21
N ASP A 8 -0.24 -6.95 13.20
CA ASP A 8 -0.61 -7.12 14.59
C ASP A 8 -1.75 -6.16 14.98
N SER A 9 -2.31 -6.32 16.17
CA SER A 9 -3.37 -5.44 16.71
C SER A 9 -2.99 -3.96 16.75
N HIS A 10 -1.70 -3.63 16.59
CA HIS A 10 -1.19 -2.26 16.51
C HIS A 10 -0.92 -1.80 15.07
N GLY A 11 -1.38 -2.56 14.07
CA GLY A 11 -1.17 -2.23 12.67
C GLY A 11 0.28 -2.34 12.21
N ARG A 12 1.14 -3.08 12.91
CA ARG A 12 2.51 -3.36 12.48
C ARG A 12 2.51 -4.59 11.61
N TYR A 13 3.28 -4.56 10.53
CA TYR A 13 3.51 -5.78 9.75
C TYR A 13 4.30 -6.80 10.56
N PHE A 14 3.90 -8.06 10.49
CA PHE A 14 4.74 -9.14 11.00
C PHE A 14 6.12 -9.10 10.36
N PRO A 15 7.17 -9.48 11.10
CA PRO A 15 8.51 -9.63 10.54
C PRO A 15 8.45 -10.53 9.29
N ARG A 16 9.05 -10.09 8.20
CA ARG A 16 9.06 -10.82 6.92
C ARG A 16 10.21 -11.82 6.84
N GLU A 17 10.42 -12.57 7.89
CA GLU A 17 11.51 -13.57 7.94
C GLU A 17 11.36 -14.69 6.91
N THR A 18 10.14 -14.90 6.40
CA THR A 18 9.81 -15.99 5.47
C THR A 18 9.77 -15.58 4.00
N TYR A 19 9.86 -14.28 3.71
CA TYR A 19 9.77 -13.79 2.32
C TYR A 19 11.11 -13.28 1.83
N PRO A 20 11.46 -13.56 0.56
CA PRO A 20 12.68 -13.02 -0.02
C PRO A 20 12.65 -11.48 -0.02
N HIS A 21 13.81 -10.88 0.21
CA HIS A 21 13.92 -9.42 0.18
C HIS A 21 13.53 -8.90 -1.22
N PRO A 22 12.74 -7.81 -1.35
CA PRO A 22 12.25 -7.33 -2.64
C PRO A 22 13.36 -7.05 -3.66
N ILE A 23 14.53 -6.62 -3.23
CA ILE A 23 15.70 -6.42 -4.11
C ILE A 23 16.10 -7.74 -4.79
N LEU A 24 16.14 -8.85 -4.06
CA LEU A 24 16.45 -10.16 -4.63
C LEU A 24 15.38 -10.63 -5.63
N VAL A 25 14.11 -10.29 -5.36
CA VAL A 25 13.01 -10.58 -6.29
C VAL A 25 13.15 -9.75 -7.57
N ILE A 26 13.56 -8.49 -7.47
CA ILE A 26 13.81 -7.61 -8.63
C ILE A 26 14.96 -8.18 -9.47
N GLU A 27 16.10 -8.50 -8.84
CA GLU A 27 17.26 -9.08 -9.54
C GLU A 27 16.87 -10.38 -10.26
N LEU A 28 16.22 -11.30 -9.56
CA LEU A 28 15.76 -12.55 -10.14
C LEU A 28 14.79 -12.31 -11.31
N ALA A 29 13.86 -11.37 -11.18
CA ALA A 29 12.90 -11.06 -12.25
C ALA A 29 13.58 -10.50 -13.49
N LEU A 30 14.64 -9.71 -13.33
CA LEU A 30 15.44 -9.17 -14.43
C LEU A 30 16.27 -10.27 -15.08
N GLU A 31 16.95 -11.10 -14.30
CA GLU A 31 17.77 -12.22 -14.77
C GLU A 31 16.95 -13.24 -15.57
N MET A 32 15.78 -13.59 -15.03
CA MET A 32 14.87 -14.55 -15.65
C MET A 32 13.98 -13.96 -16.73
N SER A 33 14.08 -12.65 -16.99
CA SER A 33 13.23 -11.92 -17.95
C SER A 33 11.71 -12.08 -17.64
N ILE A 34 11.31 -11.94 -16.36
CA ILE A 34 9.93 -12.05 -15.91
C ILE A 34 9.42 -10.64 -15.49
N PRO A 35 9.11 -9.73 -16.44
CA PRO A 35 8.77 -8.35 -16.14
C PRO A 35 7.45 -8.21 -15.36
N SER A 36 6.55 -9.20 -15.42
CA SER A 36 5.25 -9.17 -14.76
C SER A 36 5.34 -9.11 -13.21
N ILE A 37 6.46 -9.50 -12.63
CA ILE A 37 6.69 -9.46 -11.17
C ILE A 37 7.21 -8.09 -10.73
N LEU A 38 7.87 -7.34 -11.61
CA LEU A 38 8.55 -6.09 -11.27
C LEU A 38 7.63 -5.05 -10.60
N PRO A 39 6.38 -4.77 -11.07
CA PRO A 39 5.53 -3.77 -10.46
C PRO A 39 5.27 -4.05 -8.97
N SER A 40 4.98 -5.29 -8.63
CA SER A 40 4.73 -5.70 -7.24
C SER A 40 6.00 -5.65 -6.38
N ALA A 41 7.15 -6.05 -6.93
CA ALA A 41 8.43 -6.01 -6.22
C ALA A 41 8.91 -4.58 -5.97
N PHE A 42 8.77 -3.69 -6.97
CA PHE A 42 9.06 -2.25 -6.83
C PHE A 42 8.14 -1.59 -5.81
N TYR A 43 6.84 -1.88 -5.87
CA TYR A 43 5.89 -1.38 -4.88
C TYR A 43 6.25 -1.87 -3.48
N ASP A 44 6.60 -3.14 -3.32
CA ASP A 44 7.01 -3.69 -2.04
C ASP A 44 8.26 -3.01 -1.50
N LEU A 45 9.27 -2.81 -2.34
CA LEU A 45 10.50 -2.12 -1.95
C LEU A 45 10.26 -0.64 -1.64
N SER A 46 9.34 0.03 -2.33
CA SER A 46 9.02 1.44 -2.08
C SER A 46 8.50 1.72 -0.66
N ARG A 47 8.02 0.68 0.03
CA ARG A 47 7.56 0.74 1.42
C ARG A 47 8.69 0.72 2.45
N TYR A 48 9.91 0.42 2.01
CA TYR A 48 11.08 0.44 2.88
C TYR A 48 11.60 1.87 3.03
N GLY A 49 12.19 2.16 4.19
CA GLY A 49 12.87 3.45 4.41
C GLY A 49 14.09 3.59 3.46
N PRO A 50 14.45 4.84 3.11
CA PRO A 50 15.56 5.11 2.19
C PRO A 50 16.85 4.39 2.57
N SER A 51 17.21 4.40 3.86
CA SER A 51 18.43 3.73 4.36
C SER A 51 18.45 2.25 4.03
N LYS A 52 17.30 1.55 4.13
CA LYS A 52 17.19 0.12 3.79
C LYS A 52 17.28 -0.12 2.29
N ILE A 53 16.70 0.77 1.48
CA ILE A 53 16.79 0.69 0.01
C ILE A 53 18.23 0.82 -0.45
N PHE A 54 18.97 1.81 0.11
CA PHE A 54 20.37 2.03 -0.23
C PHE A 54 21.31 0.95 0.34
N ALA A 55 20.99 0.37 1.50
CA ALA A 55 21.80 -0.71 2.08
C ALA A 55 21.79 -1.98 1.22
N GLY A 56 20.78 -2.15 0.38
CA GLY A 56 20.66 -3.35 -0.42
C GLY A 56 20.10 -4.55 0.34
N ALA A 57 20.30 -5.73 -0.22
CA ALA A 57 19.95 -7.00 0.38
C ALA A 57 21.18 -7.90 0.52
N THR A 58 21.24 -8.67 1.60
CA THR A 58 22.27 -9.67 1.80
C THR A 58 21.66 -11.07 1.70
N TYR A 59 22.37 -11.98 1.06
CA TYR A 59 21.96 -13.39 0.99
C TYR A 59 23.16 -14.30 1.15
N LEU A 60 22.89 -15.52 1.62
CA LEU A 60 23.88 -16.58 1.62
C LEU A 60 23.84 -17.26 0.24
N PRO A 61 24.98 -17.36 -0.48
CA PRO A 61 25.03 -18.11 -1.72
C PRO A 61 24.58 -19.56 -1.46
N CYS A 62 23.80 -20.10 -2.39
CA CYS A 62 23.38 -21.50 -2.32
C CYS A 62 24.61 -22.41 -2.30
N ALA A 63 24.50 -23.53 -1.60
CA ALA A 63 25.59 -24.53 -1.54
C ALA A 63 26.10 -25.00 -2.91
N PHE A 64 25.31 -24.79 -3.97
CA PHE A 64 25.69 -25.08 -5.35
C PHE A 64 26.78 -24.15 -5.88
N ASP A 65 26.73 -22.85 -5.55
CA ASP A 65 27.77 -21.89 -5.95
C ASP A 65 29.10 -22.14 -5.23
N VAL A 66 29.01 -22.67 -3.99
CA VAL A 66 30.18 -23.08 -3.20
C VAL A 66 30.87 -24.32 -3.80
N LEU A 67 30.12 -25.21 -4.45
CA LEU A 67 30.66 -26.42 -5.08
C LEU A 67 31.40 -26.12 -6.40
N VAL A 68 31.04 -25.07 -7.12
CA VAL A 68 31.70 -24.64 -8.36
C VAL A 68 33.00 -23.91 -8.05
N SER A 69 33.12 -23.25 -6.90
CA SER A 69 34.34 -22.55 -6.45
C SER A 69 35.26 -23.43 -5.61
N LYS A 70 35.59 -24.61 -6.07
CA LYS A 70 36.36 -25.66 -5.36
C LYS A 70 37.79 -25.29 -4.92
N ASN A 71 38.25 -24.05 -5.08
CA ASN A 71 39.62 -23.65 -4.77
C ASN A 71 39.82 -22.54 -3.75
N SER A 72 38.77 -22.10 -3.03
CA SER A 72 38.96 -21.10 -1.99
C SER A 72 38.49 -21.64 -0.64
N ASN A 73 39.43 -21.77 0.30
CA ASN A 73 39.17 -21.93 1.74
C ASN A 73 38.52 -20.68 2.37
N ILE A 74 37.69 -19.96 1.60
CA ILE A 74 37.02 -18.76 2.02
C ILE A 74 35.63 -19.18 2.51
N PRO A 75 35.25 -18.89 3.76
CA PRO A 75 33.91 -19.16 4.26
C PRO A 75 32.88 -18.47 3.34
N PRO A 76 31.66 -19.02 3.20
CA PRO A 76 30.63 -18.41 2.39
C PRO A 76 30.37 -17.00 2.90
N PHE A 77 30.92 -16.00 2.21
CA PHE A 77 30.67 -14.59 2.52
C PHE A 77 29.24 -14.28 2.14
N LEU A 78 28.54 -13.57 3.03
CA LEU A 78 27.30 -12.88 2.71
C LEU A 78 27.52 -12.02 1.45
N GLN A 79 26.84 -12.34 0.38
CA GLN A 79 26.82 -11.50 -0.80
C GLN A 79 25.84 -10.38 -0.61
N SER A 80 26.20 -9.17 -1.03
CA SER A 80 25.35 -7.99 -0.97
C SER A 80 24.96 -7.59 -2.38
N VAL A 81 23.67 -7.40 -2.58
CA VAL A 81 23.08 -6.91 -3.83
C VAL A 81 22.51 -5.53 -3.60
N THR A 82 22.89 -4.58 -4.45
CA THR A 82 22.38 -3.22 -4.44
C THR A 82 21.79 -2.90 -5.81
N LEU A 83 20.67 -2.19 -5.83
CA LEU A 83 20.06 -1.81 -7.11
C LEU A 83 20.85 -0.70 -7.82
N PRO A 84 20.86 -0.69 -9.16
CA PRO A 84 21.34 0.42 -9.96
C PRO A 84 20.63 1.73 -9.59
N ARG A 85 21.34 2.84 -9.76
CA ARG A 85 20.84 4.17 -9.38
C ARG A 85 19.52 4.55 -10.08
N ASP A 86 19.37 4.22 -11.33
CA ASP A 86 18.15 4.49 -12.11
C ASP A 86 16.94 3.74 -11.55
N MET A 87 17.09 2.50 -11.12
CA MET A 87 16.04 1.74 -10.46
C MET A 87 15.67 2.35 -9.10
N ILE A 88 16.65 2.79 -8.33
CA ILE A 88 16.41 3.49 -7.07
C ILE A 88 15.59 4.77 -7.31
N ILE A 89 15.94 5.54 -8.36
CA ILE A 89 15.17 6.74 -8.75
C ILE A 89 13.73 6.38 -9.10
N ARG A 90 13.50 5.31 -9.87
CA ARG A 90 12.15 4.84 -10.22
C ARG A 90 11.35 4.45 -8.97
N ILE A 91 11.98 3.79 -8.00
CA ILE A 91 11.33 3.41 -6.74
C ILE A 91 10.87 4.66 -5.96
N PHE A 92 11.72 5.68 -5.86
CA PHE A 92 11.35 6.92 -5.17
C PHE A 92 10.26 7.70 -5.91
N ARG A 93 10.29 7.76 -7.24
CA ARG A 93 9.22 8.36 -8.04
C ARG A 93 7.89 7.65 -7.84
N GLY A 94 7.88 6.31 -7.91
CA GLY A 94 6.69 5.52 -7.66
C GLY A 94 6.15 5.72 -6.24
N ARG A 95 7.02 5.80 -5.24
CA ARG A 95 6.66 6.12 -3.85
C ARG A 95 5.99 7.48 -3.75
N GLU A 96 6.56 8.52 -4.35
CA GLU A 96 6.00 9.88 -4.35
C GLU A 96 4.64 9.90 -5.04
N THR A 97 4.51 9.21 -6.18
CA THR A 97 3.23 9.10 -6.90
C THR A 97 2.17 8.38 -6.07
N ALA A 98 2.55 7.32 -5.35
CA ALA A 98 1.66 6.60 -4.44
C ALA A 98 1.14 7.51 -3.30
N GLN A 99 2.01 8.36 -2.74
CA GLN A 99 1.63 9.34 -1.72
C GLN A 99 0.67 10.38 -2.28
N ARG A 100 0.95 10.92 -3.47
CA ARG A 100 0.06 11.90 -4.14
C ARG A 100 -1.31 11.27 -4.43
N TYR A 101 -1.34 10.07 -4.98
CA TYR A 101 -2.59 9.36 -5.25
C TYR A 101 -3.45 9.23 -3.98
N LEU A 102 -2.84 8.84 -2.87
CA LEU A 102 -3.57 8.69 -1.60
C LEU A 102 -4.08 10.05 -1.08
N ALA A 103 -3.28 11.10 -1.19
CA ALA A 103 -3.70 12.45 -0.82
C ALA A 103 -4.87 12.94 -1.69
N ASP A 104 -4.79 12.70 -3.01
CA ASP A 104 -5.85 13.05 -3.95
C ASP A 104 -7.13 12.24 -3.69
N PHE A 105 -7.00 10.96 -3.34
CA PHE A 105 -8.14 10.12 -2.94
C PHE A 105 -8.82 10.71 -1.70
N VAL A 106 -8.06 11.07 -0.68
CA VAL A 106 -8.62 11.68 0.54
C VAL A 106 -9.36 12.97 0.21
N ALA A 107 -8.76 13.84 -0.60
CA ALA A 107 -9.37 15.12 -0.98
C ALA A 107 -10.66 14.94 -1.79
N ARG A 108 -10.74 13.95 -2.67
CA ARG A 108 -11.91 13.73 -3.53
C ARG A 108 -13.01 12.91 -2.87
N GLU A 109 -12.62 11.91 -2.10
CA GLU A 109 -13.53 10.84 -1.68
C GLU A 109 -13.87 10.87 -0.19
N LEU A 110 -13.12 11.60 0.61
CA LEU A 110 -13.32 11.66 2.05
C LEU A 110 -13.50 13.07 2.58
N ASP A 111 -12.81 14.05 1.99
CA ASP A 111 -12.97 15.44 2.43
C ASP A 111 -14.38 15.93 2.09
N CYS A 112 -15.11 16.32 3.13
CA CYS A 112 -16.52 16.73 3.02
C CYS A 112 -17.44 15.71 2.32
N ARG A 113 -17.14 14.39 2.44
CA ARG A 113 -17.98 13.35 1.83
C ARG A 113 -19.41 13.40 2.36
N GLU A 114 -20.35 13.64 1.46
CA GLU A 114 -21.77 13.59 1.74
C GLU A 114 -22.26 12.13 1.87
N PRO A 115 -23.24 11.87 2.77
CA PRO A 115 -23.92 10.60 2.83
C PRO A 115 -24.58 10.26 1.49
N CYS A 116 -24.57 8.98 1.10
CA CYS A 116 -25.15 8.52 -0.16
C CYS A 116 -26.65 8.87 -0.27
N THR A 117 -27.19 8.88 -1.49
CA THR A 117 -28.61 9.22 -1.74
C THR A 117 -29.60 8.32 -1.01
N GLN A 118 -29.20 7.09 -0.72
CA GLN A 118 -30.01 6.09 0.02
C GLN A 118 -29.66 6.03 1.51
N CYS A 119 -29.04 7.06 2.05
CA CYS A 119 -28.67 7.09 3.47
C CYS A 119 -29.89 6.91 4.35
N ALA A 120 -29.87 5.88 5.20
CA ALA A 120 -30.97 5.60 6.12
C ALA A 120 -31.15 6.69 7.19
N ASN A 121 -30.12 7.49 7.42
CA ASN A 121 -30.15 8.57 8.40
C ASN A 121 -30.53 9.93 7.78
N ARG A 122 -31.06 10.01 6.58
CA ARG A 122 -31.30 11.26 5.81
C ARG A 122 -32.65 11.94 6.11
N GLY A 123 -33.44 11.47 7.04
CA GLY A 123 -34.80 11.93 7.18
C GLY A 123 -35.21 12.51 8.54
N ASP A 124 -34.31 12.59 9.47
CA ASP A 124 -34.62 12.98 10.84
C ASP A 124 -34.18 14.43 11.09
N GLU A 125 -35.08 15.36 11.34
CA GLU A 125 -34.81 16.80 11.39
C GLU A 125 -33.85 17.20 12.51
N ASP A 126 -33.71 16.41 13.57
CA ASP A 126 -32.93 16.81 14.75
C ASP A 126 -31.48 16.30 14.81
N TYR A 127 -31.07 15.21 14.09
CA TYR A 127 -29.69 14.70 14.26
C TYR A 127 -29.07 13.85 13.17
N PRO A 128 -29.58 13.58 12.01
CA PRO A 128 -29.39 12.29 11.34
C PRO A 128 -28.35 12.21 10.23
N SER A 129 -28.18 13.24 9.43
CA SER A 129 -27.17 13.22 8.35
C SER A 129 -25.73 13.34 8.89
N ARG A 130 -25.57 13.94 10.08
CA ARG A 130 -24.27 14.12 10.72
C ARG A 130 -23.59 12.81 11.09
N VAL A 131 -24.33 11.79 11.53
CA VAL A 131 -23.73 10.53 12.03
C VAL A 131 -22.90 9.81 10.96
N CYS A 132 -23.40 9.71 9.73
CA CYS A 132 -22.63 9.14 8.64
C CYS A 132 -21.50 10.07 8.19
N HIS A 133 -21.75 11.38 8.17
CA HIS A 133 -20.74 12.38 7.85
C HIS A 133 -19.58 12.36 8.86
N ASP A 134 -19.89 12.36 10.15
CA ASP A 134 -18.90 12.30 11.24
C ASP A 134 -18.10 10.99 11.18
N SER A 135 -18.73 9.89 10.79
CA SER A 135 -18.05 8.61 10.56
C SER A 135 -17.06 8.70 9.39
N PHE A 136 -17.42 9.35 8.27
CA PHE A 136 -16.50 9.59 7.16
C PHE A 136 -15.34 10.51 7.56
N TYR A 137 -15.61 11.56 8.31
CA TYR A 137 -14.58 12.43 8.85
C TYR A 137 -13.59 11.66 9.75
N PHE A 138 -14.08 10.76 10.58
CA PHE A 138 -13.23 9.91 11.41
C PHE A 138 -12.37 8.95 10.57
N ILE A 139 -12.95 8.36 9.52
CA ILE A 139 -12.19 7.54 8.55
C ILE A 139 -11.09 8.39 7.89
N MET A 140 -11.44 9.59 7.43
CA MET A 140 -10.49 10.53 6.83
C MET A 140 -9.30 10.82 7.74
N LEU A 141 -9.55 11.16 8.99
CA LEU A 141 -8.49 11.44 9.97
C LEU A 141 -7.55 10.24 10.16
N ASN A 142 -8.08 9.02 10.16
CA ASN A 142 -7.26 7.81 10.30
C ASN A 142 -6.44 7.51 9.05
N VAL A 143 -7.01 7.73 7.86
CA VAL A 143 -6.27 7.60 6.60
C VAL A 143 -5.19 8.66 6.50
N LEU A 144 -5.46 9.93 6.86
CA LEU A 144 -4.47 11.01 6.89
C LEU A 144 -3.31 10.72 7.86
N ARG A 145 -3.57 10.12 9.01
CA ARG A 145 -2.48 9.67 9.91
C ARG A 145 -1.55 8.66 9.23
N SER A 146 -2.09 7.83 8.36
CA SER A 146 -1.29 6.88 7.58
C SER A 146 -0.47 7.59 6.50
N VAL A 147 -1.02 8.63 5.85
CA VAL A 147 -0.35 9.42 4.80
C VAL A 147 0.78 10.28 5.38
N GLY A 148 0.55 10.88 6.54
CA GLY A 148 1.51 11.82 7.14
C GLY A 148 2.75 11.17 7.74
N GLY A 149 2.86 9.85 7.76
CA GLY A 149 4.01 9.14 8.32
C GLY A 149 4.26 9.36 9.82
N ILE A 150 3.43 10.20 10.45
CA ILE A 150 3.63 10.68 11.82
C ILE A 150 3.57 9.54 12.84
N ALA A 151 2.72 8.55 12.58
CA ALA A 151 2.50 7.47 13.55
C ALA A 151 3.31 6.20 13.25
N THR A 152 3.63 5.90 11.99
CA THR A 152 4.13 4.58 11.62
C THR A 152 5.29 4.57 10.62
N GLY A 153 5.67 5.69 10.04
CA GLY A 153 6.64 5.75 8.92
C GLY A 153 6.18 5.05 7.63
N ARG A 154 4.89 4.78 7.50
CA ARG A 154 4.30 4.03 6.37
C ARG A 154 3.61 4.94 5.37
N ASP A 155 4.19 6.05 5.13
CA ASP A 155 3.67 7.17 4.36
C ASP A 155 3.44 6.90 2.85
N ALA A 156 3.70 5.70 2.38
CA ALA A 156 3.66 5.39 0.95
C ALA A 156 2.97 4.07 0.61
N ASP A 157 1.99 3.62 1.39
CA ASP A 157 1.27 2.38 1.12
C ASP A 157 -0.25 2.59 0.95
N PRO A 158 -0.71 3.10 -0.22
CA PRO A 158 -2.12 3.33 -0.47
C PRO A 158 -2.95 2.04 -0.38
N LEU A 159 -2.42 0.90 -0.85
CA LEU A 159 -3.14 -0.37 -0.77
C LEU A 159 -3.41 -0.78 0.67
N PHE A 160 -2.45 -0.56 1.57
CA PHE A 160 -2.65 -0.81 3.00
C PHE A 160 -3.63 0.19 3.62
N SER A 161 -3.51 1.49 3.30
CA SER A 161 -4.42 2.51 3.80
C SER A 161 -5.87 2.22 3.42
N PHE A 162 -6.12 1.71 2.21
CA PHE A 162 -7.44 1.30 1.77
C PHE A 162 -7.96 0.05 2.52
N VAL A 163 -7.09 -0.91 2.85
CA VAL A 163 -7.48 -2.03 3.71
C VAL A 163 -7.89 -1.52 5.08
N GLN A 164 -7.11 -0.63 5.67
CA GLN A 164 -7.45 -0.03 6.97
C GLN A 164 -8.77 0.74 6.93
N ALA A 165 -9.00 1.52 5.86
CA ALA A 165 -10.28 2.24 5.69
C ALA A 165 -11.49 1.29 5.64
N MET A 166 -11.33 0.12 4.99
CA MET A 166 -12.38 -0.91 4.96
C MET A 166 -12.57 -1.59 6.32
N GLU A 167 -11.48 -1.91 7.02
CA GLU A 167 -11.54 -2.52 8.35
C GLU A 167 -12.27 -1.61 9.34
N MET A 168 -12.08 -0.30 9.25
CA MET A 168 -12.77 0.66 10.11
C MET A 168 -14.29 0.57 10.00
N LEU A 169 -14.84 0.19 8.86
CA LEU A 169 -16.30 0.02 8.68
C LEU A 169 -16.91 -1.10 9.53
N THR A 170 -16.08 -2.05 9.97
CA THR A 170 -16.50 -3.24 10.71
C THR A 170 -15.97 -3.29 12.14
N ARG A 171 -14.99 -2.46 12.48
CA ARG A 171 -14.42 -2.40 13.83
C ARG A 171 -15.43 -1.90 14.84
N THR A 172 -15.40 -2.50 16.03
CA THR A 172 -16.25 -2.18 17.18
C THR A 172 -15.45 -1.85 18.44
N ASP A 173 -14.13 -1.72 18.29
CA ASP A 173 -13.18 -1.52 19.39
C ASP A 173 -12.70 -0.05 19.51
N PHE A 174 -13.41 0.88 18.89
CA PHE A 174 -13.20 2.30 19.17
C PHE A 174 -13.71 2.64 20.57
N SER A 175 -13.01 3.50 21.28
CA SER A 175 -13.41 3.95 22.61
C SER A 175 -13.77 5.41 22.57
N ASP A 176 -14.95 5.75 23.13
CA ASP A 176 -15.35 7.12 23.42
C ASP A 176 -14.93 7.56 24.84
N GLY A 177 -14.12 6.74 25.52
CA GLY A 177 -13.66 6.94 26.89
C GLY A 177 -14.50 6.20 27.94
N GLN A 178 -15.67 5.66 27.58
CA GLN A 178 -16.55 4.91 28.49
C GLN A 178 -16.93 3.53 27.96
N GLN A 179 -17.20 3.42 26.67
CA GLN A 179 -17.61 2.16 26.02
C GLN A 179 -16.85 1.95 24.71
N GLN A 180 -16.68 0.67 24.37
CA GLN A 180 -16.24 0.32 23.03
C GLN A 180 -17.40 0.47 22.07
N CYS A 181 -17.16 1.14 20.95
CA CYS A 181 -18.19 1.39 19.94
C CYS A 181 -17.62 1.19 18.53
N GLY A 182 -18.49 1.01 17.56
CA GLY A 182 -18.17 1.05 16.14
C GLY A 182 -18.56 2.38 15.52
N LEU A 183 -18.17 2.58 14.26
CA LEU A 183 -18.67 3.71 13.49
C LEU A 183 -20.19 3.59 13.28
N GLN A 184 -20.91 4.66 13.58
CA GLN A 184 -22.36 4.72 13.43
C GLN A 184 -22.77 5.07 12.00
N ILE A 185 -22.15 4.48 11.02
CA ILE A 185 -22.44 4.65 9.59
C ILE A 185 -23.53 3.67 9.16
N CYS A 186 -24.55 4.15 8.46
CA CYS A 186 -25.63 3.28 7.99
C CYS A 186 -25.17 2.31 6.87
N TYR A 187 -25.93 1.22 6.70
CA TYR A 187 -25.56 0.17 5.75
C TYR A 187 -25.40 0.66 4.30
N PRO A 188 -26.31 1.47 3.70
CA PRO A 188 -26.12 2.01 2.37
C PRO A 188 -24.81 2.83 2.22
N CYS A 189 -24.50 3.70 3.20
CA CYS A 189 -23.27 4.47 3.17
C CYS A 189 -22.01 3.61 3.32
N LYS A 190 -22.09 2.53 4.10
CA LYS A 190 -20.99 1.53 4.16
C LYS A 190 -20.71 0.89 2.81
N LEU A 191 -21.78 0.46 2.11
CA LEU A 191 -21.65 -0.18 0.80
C LEU A 191 -21.10 0.79 -0.25
N ASP A 192 -21.60 2.01 -0.28
CA ASP A 192 -21.15 3.05 -1.21
C ASP A 192 -19.66 3.35 -1.03
N PHE A 193 -19.21 3.54 0.21
CA PHE A 193 -17.80 3.76 0.51
C PHE A 193 -16.95 2.53 0.23
N ALA A 194 -17.42 1.33 0.53
CA ALA A 194 -16.71 0.09 0.23
C ALA A 194 -16.49 -0.10 -1.28
N ALA A 195 -17.48 0.26 -2.09
CA ALA A 195 -17.35 0.23 -3.55
C ALA A 195 -16.30 1.24 -4.04
N CYS A 196 -16.31 2.46 -3.50
CA CYS A 196 -15.33 3.50 -3.78
C CYS A 196 -13.89 3.03 -3.47
N VAL A 197 -13.66 2.50 -2.28
CA VAL A 197 -12.35 1.98 -1.87
C VAL A 197 -11.91 0.79 -2.72
N SER A 198 -12.82 -0.11 -3.07
CA SER A 198 -12.52 -1.26 -3.90
C SER A 198 -12.09 -0.85 -5.32
N LYS A 199 -12.75 0.17 -5.88
CA LYS A 199 -12.37 0.77 -7.16
C LYS A 199 -10.96 1.39 -7.07
N ALA A 200 -10.69 2.20 -6.04
CA ALA A 200 -9.39 2.82 -5.84
C ALA A 200 -8.26 1.79 -5.65
N ARG A 201 -8.51 0.70 -4.93
CA ARG A 201 -7.52 -0.39 -4.78
C ARG A 201 -7.16 -1.02 -6.12
N LYS A 202 -8.17 -1.28 -6.96
CA LYS A 202 -7.94 -1.83 -8.31
C LYS A 202 -7.14 -0.83 -9.16
N GLU A 203 -7.54 0.42 -9.16
CA GLU A 203 -6.89 1.49 -9.90
C GLU A 203 -5.41 1.63 -9.51
N VAL A 204 -5.08 1.65 -8.20
CA VAL A 204 -3.70 1.65 -7.73
C VAL A 204 -2.92 0.47 -8.28
N TRP A 205 -3.51 -0.74 -8.24
CA TRP A 205 -2.84 -1.94 -8.74
C TRP A 205 -2.53 -1.85 -10.23
N ASP A 206 -3.47 -1.36 -11.01
CA ASP A 206 -3.35 -1.22 -12.46
C ASP A 206 -2.33 -0.12 -12.85
N LEU A 207 -2.17 0.91 -11.99
CA LEU A 207 -1.24 2.02 -12.20
C LEU A 207 0.21 1.73 -11.75
N LEU A 208 0.47 0.66 -10.97
CA LEU A 208 1.83 0.37 -10.48
C LEU A 208 2.89 0.31 -11.58
N PRO A 209 2.68 -0.36 -12.74
CA PRO A 209 3.69 -0.39 -13.79
C PRO A 209 4.05 1.00 -14.31
N PHE A 210 3.07 1.89 -14.39
CA PHE A 210 3.25 3.27 -14.81
C PHE A 210 4.00 4.10 -13.76
N TRP A 211 3.62 3.99 -12.49
CA TRP A 211 4.26 4.74 -11.39
C TRP A 211 5.76 4.48 -11.29
N PHE A 212 6.16 3.26 -11.58
CA PHE A 212 7.56 2.85 -11.53
C PHE A 212 8.28 2.93 -12.88
N GLY A 213 7.63 3.45 -13.94
CA GLY A 213 8.22 3.58 -15.27
C GLY A 213 8.64 2.23 -15.86
N LEU A 214 7.84 1.19 -15.64
CA LEU A 214 8.06 -0.18 -16.13
C LEU A 214 7.33 -0.44 -17.46
N LEU A 215 6.49 0.48 -17.90
CA LEU A 215 5.87 0.49 -19.23
C LEU A 215 6.57 1.55 -20.07
N ASP A 216 6.84 1.23 -21.33
CA ASP A 216 7.27 2.22 -22.30
C ASP A 216 6.14 3.24 -22.55
N ASP A 217 6.48 4.54 -22.55
CA ASP A 217 5.53 5.66 -22.69
C ASP A 217 4.63 5.55 -23.95
N ALA A 218 5.09 4.80 -24.96
CA ALA A 218 4.36 4.59 -26.22
C ALA A 218 3.06 3.77 -26.10
N LYS A 219 2.80 3.08 -24.96
CA LYS A 219 1.57 2.30 -24.77
C LYS A 219 0.51 3.02 -23.93
N THR A 220 0.88 4.12 -23.29
CA THR A 220 0.03 4.80 -22.32
C THR A 220 -0.99 5.73 -22.97
N GLU A 221 -0.68 6.33 -24.13
CA GLU A 221 -1.62 7.20 -24.87
C GLU A 221 -2.83 6.45 -25.40
N ASN A 222 -2.71 5.15 -25.67
CA ASN A 222 -3.82 4.34 -26.17
C ASN A 222 -4.75 3.80 -25.07
N ALA A 223 -4.34 3.83 -23.80
CA ALA A 223 -5.18 3.35 -22.70
C ALA A 223 -6.06 4.45 -22.08
N ILE A 224 -5.67 5.72 -22.23
CA ILE A 224 -6.39 6.88 -21.67
C ILE A 224 -7.51 7.36 -22.62
N ASN A 225 -7.47 6.99 -23.90
CA ASN A 225 -8.44 7.41 -24.93
C ASN A 225 -9.59 6.41 -25.15
N LEU A 226 -9.80 5.45 -24.25
CA LEU A 226 -10.83 4.40 -24.38
C LEU A 226 -11.96 4.48 -23.33
N ASP A 227 -12.10 5.62 -22.62
CA ASP A 227 -13.28 5.90 -21.76
C ASP A 227 -14.02 7.16 -22.21
#